data_5f74bbb323806c47fbc73523e6854c27
#
_entry.id   5f74bbb323806c47fbc73523e6854c27
#
_cell.length_a   1.000
_cell.length_b   1.000
_cell.length_c   1.000
_cell.angle_alpha   90.00
_cell.angle_beta   90.00
_cell.angle_gamma   90.00
#
_symmetry.space_group_name_H-M   'P 1'
#
loop_
_entity.id
_entity.type
_entity.pdbx_description
1 polymer ?
#
loop_
_entity_poly.entity_id
_entity_poly.type
_entity_poly.pdbx_seq_one_letter_code
_entity_poly.pdbx_strand_id
1 'polypeptide(L)'
;MRYIVVPIVALAGMGLPPASPPEPEPAPDALGHWVRAACRSLDACLVVDVEGTVSALSPTAAELLGTEPDDVLGRSLDEVLHLVDFTESGREARGADRRIPPLIAVRENSLSRGMMRVRRPDGARLMLDAVAAPIHDLDRNPIGAVSFLAAV
;
A
#
# COMPACT_ATOMS: atom_id res chain seq x y z
N MET A 1 48.79 9.87 -22.89
CA MET A 1 47.75 8.85 -23.03
C MET A 1 47.31 8.76 -24.48
N ARG A 2 47.53 7.64 -25.11
CA ARG A 2 47.03 7.38 -26.45
C ARG A 2 45.75 6.61 -26.36
N TYR A 3 44.66 7.17 -26.76
CA TYR A 3 43.40 6.46 -26.94
C TYR A 3 43.46 5.67 -28.23
N ILE A 4 43.33 4.34 -28.14
CA ILE A 4 43.15 3.51 -29.31
C ILE A 4 41.69 3.63 -29.72
N VAL A 5 41.40 4.42 -30.71
CA VAL A 5 40.07 4.46 -31.34
C VAL A 5 40.02 3.23 -32.26
N VAL A 6 39.35 2.17 -31.80
CA VAL A 6 39.03 1.07 -32.69
C VAL A 6 37.87 1.52 -33.57
N PRO A 7 38.07 1.59 -34.93
CA PRO A 7 36.98 1.99 -35.79
C PRO A 7 35.82 0.97 -35.72
N ILE A 8 34.65 1.49 -35.39
CA ILE A 8 33.37 0.72 -35.30
C ILE A 8 33.04 -0.01 -36.63
N VAL A 9 33.68 0.38 -37.73
CA VAL A 9 33.44 -0.19 -39.05
C VAL A 9 33.89 -1.66 -39.16
N ALA A 10 34.77 -2.13 -38.32
CA ALA A 10 35.24 -3.53 -38.33
C ALA A 10 34.22 -4.53 -37.80
N LEU A 11 33.17 -4.10 -37.11
CA LEU A 11 32.14 -4.98 -36.58
C LEU A 11 30.89 -5.08 -37.48
N ALA A 12 30.79 -4.25 -38.51
CA ALA A 12 29.64 -4.25 -39.44
C ALA A 12 29.60 -5.48 -40.36
N GLY A 13 30.68 -6.27 -40.39
CA GLY A 13 30.80 -7.48 -41.26
C GLY A 13 30.43 -8.79 -40.60
N MET A 14 30.09 -8.82 -39.29
CA MET A 14 29.89 -10.07 -38.55
C MET A 14 28.43 -10.53 -38.43
N GLY A 15 27.52 -9.96 -39.23
CA GLY A 15 26.17 -10.54 -39.40
C GLY A 15 25.37 -10.77 -38.12
N LEU A 16 25.58 -9.94 -37.07
CA LEU A 16 24.74 -9.98 -35.90
C LEU A 16 23.31 -9.60 -36.32
N PRO A 17 22.29 -10.38 -35.97
CA PRO A 17 20.92 -9.97 -36.20
C PRO A 17 20.68 -8.61 -35.54
N PRO A 18 19.87 -7.73 -36.16
CA PRO A 18 19.50 -6.49 -35.51
C PRO A 18 18.92 -6.85 -34.14
N ALA A 19 19.46 -6.21 -33.09
CA ALA A 19 18.91 -6.37 -31.75
C ALA A 19 17.41 -6.04 -31.83
N SER A 20 16.58 -6.99 -31.41
CA SER A 20 15.15 -6.74 -31.27
C SER A 20 14.99 -5.49 -30.41
N PRO A 21 14.11 -4.55 -30.78
CA PRO A 21 13.84 -3.43 -29.89
C PRO A 21 13.52 -3.97 -28.50
N PRO A 22 14.02 -3.35 -27.44
CA PRO A 22 13.71 -3.79 -26.09
C PRO A 22 12.19 -3.88 -25.98
N GLU A 23 11.70 -5.02 -25.52
CA GLU A 23 10.28 -5.14 -25.17
C GLU A 23 9.94 -3.98 -24.23
N PRO A 24 8.83 -3.27 -24.46
CA PRO A 24 8.43 -2.21 -23.55
C PRO A 24 8.37 -2.81 -22.16
N GLU A 25 9.11 -2.22 -21.23
CA GLU A 25 8.99 -2.60 -19.82
C GLU A 25 7.50 -2.55 -19.47
N PRO A 26 6.97 -3.60 -18.82
CA PRO A 26 5.58 -3.58 -18.41
C PRO A 26 5.36 -2.31 -17.60
N ALA A 27 4.28 -1.60 -17.92
CA ALA A 27 3.90 -0.39 -17.20
C ALA A 27 4.01 -0.66 -15.69
N PRO A 28 4.63 0.25 -14.92
CA PRO A 28 4.88 -0.01 -13.52
C PRO A 28 3.55 -0.33 -12.83
N ASP A 29 3.44 -1.54 -12.31
CA ASP A 29 2.35 -1.95 -11.43
C ASP A 29 2.50 -1.20 -10.11
N ALA A 30 1.89 -0.02 -10.03
CA ALA A 30 2.02 0.86 -8.88
C ALA A 30 1.48 0.19 -7.61
N LEU A 31 0.38 -0.56 -7.71
CA LEU A 31 -0.16 -1.29 -6.57
C LEU A 31 0.80 -2.38 -6.10
N GLY A 32 1.30 -3.20 -7.02
CA GLY A 32 2.28 -4.24 -6.70
C GLY A 32 3.58 -3.68 -6.13
N HIS A 33 4.02 -2.52 -6.60
CA HIS A 33 5.18 -1.82 -6.03
C HIS A 33 4.95 -1.47 -4.55
N TRP A 34 3.81 -0.88 -4.22
CA TRP A 34 3.47 -0.53 -2.85
C TRP A 34 3.25 -1.76 -1.97
N VAL A 35 2.65 -2.81 -2.51
CA VAL A 35 2.51 -4.10 -1.80
C VAL A 35 3.88 -4.64 -1.40
N ARG A 36 4.82 -4.69 -2.32
CA ARG A 36 6.19 -5.15 -2.02
C ARG A 36 6.91 -4.26 -1.02
N ALA A 37 6.76 -2.94 -1.15
CA ALA A 37 7.34 -1.98 -0.23
C ALA A 37 6.76 -2.13 1.19
N ALA A 38 5.45 -2.26 1.32
CA ALA A 38 4.77 -2.45 2.60
C ALA A 38 5.20 -3.75 3.31
N CYS A 39 5.28 -4.86 2.57
CA CYS A 39 5.72 -6.14 3.14
C CYS A 39 7.13 -6.11 3.75
N ARG A 40 7.96 -5.17 3.32
CA ARG A 40 9.36 -5.00 3.79
C ARG A 40 9.53 -3.80 4.72
N SER A 41 8.49 -3.04 4.95
CA SER A 41 8.56 -1.82 5.76
C SER A 41 8.76 -2.16 7.23
N LEU A 42 9.58 -1.35 7.89
CA LEU A 42 9.70 -1.34 9.35
C LEU A 42 8.62 -0.48 10.01
N ASP A 43 7.97 0.38 9.24
CA ASP A 43 6.85 1.18 9.71
C ASP A 43 5.55 0.38 9.68
N ALA A 44 4.62 0.74 10.54
CA ALA A 44 3.28 0.18 10.51
C ALA A 44 2.52 0.75 9.31
N CYS A 45 2.36 -0.04 8.26
CA CYS A 45 1.66 0.37 7.05
C CYS A 45 0.85 -0.77 6.45
N LEU A 46 -0.16 -0.37 5.68
CA LEU A 46 -1.01 -1.29 4.94
C LEU A 46 -1.33 -0.72 3.56
N VAL A 47 -1.67 -1.60 2.65
CA VAL A 47 -2.13 -1.26 1.30
C VAL A 47 -3.49 -1.91 1.07
N VAL A 48 -4.40 -1.13 0.54
CA VAL A 48 -5.71 -1.63 0.06
C VAL A 48 -5.83 -1.41 -1.43
N ASP A 49 -6.60 -2.26 -2.10
CA ASP A 49 -6.98 -2.06 -3.49
C ASP A 49 -8.16 -1.07 -3.62
N VAL A 50 -8.62 -0.86 -4.85
CA VAL A 50 -9.73 0.06 -5.13
C VAL A 50 -11.05 -0.36 -4.47
N GLU A 51 -11.21 -1.63 -4.18
CA GLU A 51 -12.40 -2.19 -3.51
C GLU A 51 -12.30 -2.13 -1.98
N GLY A 52 -11.16 -1.67 -1.44
CA GLY A 52 -10.92 -1.62 -0.01
C GLY A 52 -10.48 -2.95 0.59
N THR A 53 -10.03 -3.89 -0.24
CA THR A 53 -9.49 -5.18 0.18
C THR A 53 -8.03 -5.02 0.58
N VAL A 54 -7.62 -5.63 1.67
CA VAL A 54 -6.24 -5.60 2.16
C VAL A 54 -5.34 -6.36 1.20
N SER A 55 -4.41 -5.65 0.57
CA SER A 55 -3.43 -6.20 -0.38
C SER A 55 -2.07 -6.42 0.26
N ALA A 56 -1.74 -5.66 1.29
CA ALA A 56 -0.52 -5.85 2.08
C ALA A 56 -0.68 -5.30 3.49
N LEU A 57 0.01 -5.91 4.41
CA LEU A 57 0.15 -5.47 5.79
C LEU A 57 1.61 -5.65 6.21
N SER A 58 2.24 -4.59 6.70
CA SER A 58 3.61 -4.70 7.20
C SER A 58 3.64 -5.54 8.49
N PRO A 59 4.77 -6.18 8.80
CA PRO A 59 4.91 -6.90 10.07
C PRO A 59 4.59 -6.03 11.28
N THR A 60 5.05 -4.78 11.28
CA THR A 60 4.79 -3.82 12.36
C THR A 60 3.31 -3.46 12.48
N ALA A 61 2.60 -3.31 11.35
CA ALA A 61 1.16 -3.08 11.39
C ALA A 61 0.39 -4.30 11.90
N ALA A 62 0.81 -5.50 11.50
CA ALA A 62 0.23 -6.75 11.99
C ALA A 62 0.38 -6.89 13.52
N GLU A 63 1.57 -6.60 14.03
CA GLU A 63 1.85 -6.59 15.46
C GLU A 63 1.02 -5.54 16.20
N LEU A 64 0.95 -4.32 15.65
CA LEU A 64 0.15 -3.22 16.19
C LEU A 64 -1.34 -3.60 16.29
N LEU A 65 -1.88 -4.23 15.26
CA LEU A 65 -3.29 -4.65 15.21
C LEU A 65 -3.55 -5.97 15.95
N GLY A 66 -2.51 -6.69 16.34
CA GLY A 66 -2.62 -7.99 17.02
C GLY A 66 -3.13 -9.10 16.11
N THR A 67 -2.74 -9.08 14.84
CA THR A 67 -3.16 -10.05 13.84
C THR A 67 -1.96 -10.56 13.03
N GLU A 68 -2.16 -11.65 12.30
CA GLU A 68 -1.19 -12.13 11.33
C GLU A 68 -1.53 -11.62 9.93
N PRO A 69 -0.54 -11.28 9.09
CA PRO A 69 -0.82 -10.80 7.73
C PRO A 69 -1.70 -11.76 6.93
N ASP A 70 -1.44 -13.05 7.01
CA ASP A 70 -2.19 -14.06 6.25
C ASP A 70 -3.67 -14.15 6.64
N ASP A 71 -4.02 -13.73 7.85
CA ASP A 71 -5.41 -13.74 8.33
C ASP A 71 -6.24 -12.58 7.79
N VAL A 72 -5.59 -11.54 7.29
CA VAL A 72 -6.27 -10.31 6.83
C VAL A 72 -6.11 -10.04 5.34
N LEU A 73 -5.10 -10.59 4.70
CA LEU A 73 -4.90 -10.44 3.24
C LEU A 73 -6.10 -10.99 2.48
N GLY A 74 -6.56 -10.23 1.50
CA GLY A 74 -7.72 -10.58 0.67
C GLY A 74 -9.07 -10.32 1.34
N ARG A 75 -9.09 -9.78 2.56
CA ARG A 75 -10.33 -9.41 3.25
C ARG A 75 -10.59 -7.91 3.16
N SER A 76 -11.85 -7.54 3.28
CA SER A 76 -12.24 -6.13 3.36
C SER A 76 -11.64 -5.48 4.61
N LEU A 77 -11.00 -4.33 4.44
CA LEU A 77 -10.43 -3.60 5.58
C LEU A 77 -11.51 -3.20 6.60
N ASP A 78 -12.71 -2.90 6.12
CA ASP A 78 -13.87 -2.56 6.95
C ASP A 78 -14.28 -3.70 7.90
N GLU A 79 -14.06 -4.94 7.50
CA GLU A 79 -14.30 -6.12 8.32
C GLU A 79 -13.11 -6.47 9.22
N VAL A 80 -11.89 -6.19 8.76
CA VAL A 80 -10.66 -6.48 9.49
C VAL A 80 -10.49 -5.55 10.69
N LEU A 81 -10.79 -4.26 10.51
CA LEU A 81 -10.70 -3.27 11.57
C LEU A 81 -11.97 -3.26 12.42
N HIS A 82 -11.87 -3.76 13.65
CA HIS A 82 -12.94 -3.69 14.62
C HIS A 82 -12.99 -2.29 15.25
N LEU A 83 -13.59 -1.35 14.51
CA LEU A 83 -13.73 0.03 14.98
C LEU A 83 -14.71 0.11 16.14
N VAL A 84 -14.32 0.86 17.16
CA VAL A 84 -15.16 1.19 18.31
C VAL A 84 -15.32 2.70 18.39
N ASP A 85 -16.43 3.13 18.98
CA ASP A 85 -16.68 4.55 19.18
C ASP A 85 -15.68 5.18 20.17
N PHE A 86 -15.66 6.49 20.24
CA PHE A 86 -14.75 7.23 21.12
C PHE A 86 -15.29 7.37 22.55
N THR A 87 -16.41 6.71 22.87
CA THR A 87 -16.98 6.70 24.22
C THR A 87 -16.28 5.72 25.15
N GLU A 88 -16.47 5.87 26.43
CA GLU A 88 -15.90 4.94 27.42
C GLU A 88 -16.43 3.50 27.25
N SER A 89 -17.68 3.36 26.78
CA SER A 89 -18.28 2.04 26.54
C SER A 89 -17.60 1.26 25.42
N GLY A 90 -16.93 1.94 24.46
CA GLY A 90 -16.24 1.33 23.33
C GLY A 90 -17.16 0.42 22.54
N ARG A 91 -18.36 0.87 22.23
CA ARG A 91 -19.31 0.18 21.36
C ARG A 91 -18.79 0.18 19.93
N GLU A 92 -19.35 -0.71 19.12
CA GLU A 92 -19.04 -0.70 17.69
C GLU A 92 -19.31 0.68 17.07
N ALA A 93 -18.32 1.22 16.33
CA ALA A 93 -18.41 2.53 15.71
C ALA A 93 -19.48 2.53 14.61
N ARG A 94 -20.25 3.61 14.56
CA ARG A 94 -21.31 3.83 13.57
C ARG A 94 -21.25 5.25 13.02
N GLY A 95 -21.72 5.40 11.80
CA GLY A 95 -21.83 6.73 11.17
C GLY A 95 -20.49 7.46 11.09
N ALA A 96 -20.42 8.67 11.65
CA ALA A 96 -19.23 9.52 11.59
C ALA A 96 -18.00 8.93 12.32
N ASP A 97 -18.21 8.09 13.32
CA ASP A 97 -17.11 7.43 14.05
C ASP A 97 -16.47 6.28 13.23
N ARG A 98 -17.14 5.86 12.17
CA ARG A 98 -16.67 4.81 11.26
C ARG A 98 -15.91 5.40 10.08
N ARG A 99 -14.89 6.17 10.34
CA ARG A 99 -14.04 6.77 9.32
C ARG A 99 -12.73 6.01 9.22
N ILE A 100 -12.49 5.43 8.06
CA ILE A 100 -11.30 4.64 7.75
C ILE A 100 -10.50 5.40 6.68
N PRO A 101 -9.42 6.11 7.05
CA PRO A 101 -8.67 6.97 6.14
C PRO A 101 -8.26 6.32 4.81
N PRO A 102 -7.73 5.09 4.74
CA PRO A 102 -7.40 4.48 3.45
C PRO A 102 -8.61 4.29 2.53
N LEU A 103 -9.78 3.96 3.06
CA LEU A 103 -11.00 3.84 2.24
C LEU A 103 -11.49 5.21 1.75
N ILE A 104 -11.35 6.22 2.58
CA ILE A 104 -11.67 7.61 2.20
C ILE A 104 -10.71 8.09 1.11
N ALA A 105 -9.41 7.83 1.24
CA ALA A 105 -8.40 8.22 0.27
C ALA A 105 -8.69 7.65 -1.13
N VAL A 106 -9.10 6.40 -1.23
CA VAL A 106 -9.51 5.77 -2.50
C VAL A 106 -10.75 6.44 -3.06
N ARG A 107 -11.79 6.58 -2.24
CA ARG A 107 -13.10 7.11 -2.66
C ARG A 107 -13.02 8.57 -3.11
N GLU A 108 -12.30 9.39 -2.36
CA GLU A 108 -12.20 10.82 -2.62
C GLU A 108 -10.98 11.20 -3.47
N ASN A 109 -10.15 10.21 -3.83
CA ASN A 109 -8.92 10.41 -4.59
C ASN A 109 -8.04 11.53 -4.01
N SER A 110 -7.85 11.52 -2.71
CA SER A 110 -7.12 12.55 -1.98
C SER A 110 -6.47 11.99 -0.72
N LEU A 111 -5.48 12.73 -0.20
CA LEU A 111 -4.88 12.42 1.08
C LEU A 111 -5.96 12.46 2.17
N SER A 112 -5.99 11.45 3.02
CA SER A 112 -6.89 11.38 4.16
C SER A 112 -6.10 11.12 5.44
N ARG A 113 -6.46 11.78 6.51
CA ARG A 113 -5.92 11.55 7.85
C ARG A 113 -7.05 11.50 8.86
N GLY A 114 -6.93 10.64 9.82
CA GLY A 114 -7.91 10.57 10.89
C GLY A 114 -7.50 9.63 12.01
N MET A 115 -8.14 9.84 13.14
CA MET A 115 -8.03 8.97 14.30
C MET A 115 -9.02 7.83 14.18
N MET A 116 -8.56 6.63 14.50
CA MET A 116 -9.40 5.45 14.61
C MET A 116 -9.20 4.82 15.99
N ARG A 117 -10.27 4.35 16.58
CA ARG A 117 -10.19 3.52 17.77
C ARG A 117 -10.58 2.11 17.43
N VAL A 118 -9.65 1.19 17.59
CA VAL A 118 -9.82 -0.21 17.21
C VAL A 118 -9.77 -1.11 18.43
N ARG A 119 -10.51 -2.22 18.37
CA ARG A 119 -10.41 -3.30 19.35
C ARG A 119 -9.55 -4.41 18.77
N ARG A 120 -8.51 -4.77 19.46
CA ARG A 120 -7.65 -5.90 19.10
C ARG A 120 -8.33 -7.24 19.44
N PRO A 121 -7.89 -8.37 18.85
CA PRO A 121 -8.40 -9.69 19.19
C PRO A 121 -8.24 -10.06 20.68
N ASP A 122 -7.22 -9.52 21.35
CA ASP A 122 -7.02 -9.70 22.81
C ASP A 122 -7.96 -8.86 23.68
N GLY A 123 -8.85 -8.07 23.06
CA GLY A 123 -9.79 -7.17 23.73
C GLY A 123 -9.23 -5.79 24.05
N ALA A 124 -7.93 -5.56 23.89
CA ALA A 124 -7.32 -4.26 24.11
C ALA A 124 -7.85 -3.23 23.11
N ARG A 125 -8.03 -2.01 23.56
CA ARG A 125 -8.43 -0.87 22.72
C ARG A 125 -7.21 -0.04 22.39
N LEU A 126 -7.10 0.33 21.13
CA LEU A 126 -5.97 1.07 20.61
C LEU A 126 -6.48 2.30 19.86
N MET A 127 -5.87 3.45 20.14
CA MET A 127 -6.08 4.66 19.35
C MET A 127 -4.98 4.74 18.29
N LEU A 128 -5.40 4.87 17.04
CA LEU A 128 -4.51 4.97 15.88
C LEU A 128 -4.69 6.32 15.19
N ASP A 129 -3.58 6.98 14.90
CA ASP A 129 -3.51 8.03 13.90
C ASP A 129 -3.15 7.39 12.56
N ALA A 130 -4.02 7.54 11.58
CA ALA A 130 -3.83 6.97 10.26
C ALA A 130 -3.72 8.07 9.21
N VAL A 131 -2.69 7.98 8.39
CA VAL A 131 -2.52 8.84 7.20
C VAL A 131 -2.54 7.95 5.98
N ALA A 132 -3.38 8.26 5.01
CA ALA A 132 -3.53 7.49 3.81
C ALA A 132 -3.44 8.36 2.56
N ALA A 133 -2.77 7.84 1.55
CA ALA A 133 -2.66 8.46 0.23
C ALA A 133 -3.15 7.49 -0.84
N PRO A 134 -3.90 7.98 -1.85
CA PRO A 134 -4.31 7.15 -2.96
C PRO A 134 -3.10 6.74 -3.80
N ILE A 135 -3.14 5.53 -4.33
CA ILE A 135 -2.21 5.01 -5.33
C ILE A 135 -2.89 5.15 -6.68
N HIS A 136 -2.17 5.70 -7.65
CA HIS A 136 -2.69 5.98 -8.98
C HIS A 136 -2.05 5.08 -10.03
N ASP A 137 -2.83 4.78 -11.07
CA ASP A 137 -2.30 4.26 -12.32
C ASP A 137 -1.68 5.39 -13.18
N LEU A 138 -1.22 5.06 -14.37
CA LEU A 138 -0.63 6.04 -15.29
C LEU A 138 -1.63 7.10 -15.78
N ASP A 139 -2.92 6.80 -15.76
CA ASP A 139 -4.00 7.70 -16.14
C ASP A 139 -4.53 8.52 -14.95
N ARG A 140 -3.85 8.43 -13.78
CA ARG A 140 -4.21 9.10 -12.52
C ARG A 140 -5.54 8.63 -11.92
N ASN A 141 -6.01 7.44 -12.29
CA ASN A 141 -7.15 6.82 -11.61
C ASN A 141 -6.67 6.17 -10.30
N PRO A 142 -7.43 6.29 -9.20
CA PRO A 142 -7.10 5.61 -7.96
C PRO A 142 -7.27 4.11 -8.13
N ILE A 143 -6.23 3.35 -7.83
CA ILE A 143 -6.20 1.89 -7.89
C ILE A 143 -6.06 1.25 -6.51
N GLY A 144 -5.89 2.06 -5.50
CA GLY A 144 -5.74 1.65 -4.12
C GLY A 144 -5.29 2.80 -3.24
N ALA A 145 -4.89 2.48 -2.04
CA ALA A 145 -4.29 3.44 -1.10
C ALA A 145 -3.22 2.76 -0.25
N VAL A 146 -2.21 3.53 0.10
CA VAL A 146 -1.25 3.18 1.15
C VAL A 146 -1.56 4.00 2.41
N SER A 147 -1.53 3.35 3.56
CA SER A 147 -1.77 4.01 4.84
C SER A 147 -0.68 3.69 5.84
N PHE A 148 -0.25 4.71 6.57
CA PHE A 148 0.66 4.58 7.71
C PHE A 148 -0.13 4.74 9.00
N LEU A 149 0.17 3.91 9.97
CA LEU A 149 -0.53 3.83 11.25
C LEU A 149 0.45 4.15 12.38
N ALA A 150 0.00 4.92 13.34
CA ALA A 150 0.76 5.18 14.55
C ALA A 150 -0.15 5.02 15.77
N ALA A 151 0.30 4.32 16.78
CA ALA A 151 -0.37 4.30 18.07
C ALA A 151 -0.21 5.65 18.78
N VAL A 152 -1.28 6.12 19.35
CA VAL A 152 -1.32 7.40 20.07
C VAL A 152 -1.41 7.19 21.57
#